data_01117bab550a88ed0bd3f1268413b929
#
_entry.id   01117bab550a88ed0bd3f1268413b929
#
_cell.length_a   1.000
_cell.length_b   1.000
_cell.length_c   1.000
_cell.angle_alpha   90.00
_cell.angle_beta   90.00
_cell.angle_gamma   90.00
#
_symmetry.space_group_name_H-M   'P 1'
#
loop_
_entity.id
_entity.type
_entity.pdbx_description
1 polymer ?
#
loop_
_entity_poly.entity_id
_entity_poly.type
_entity_poly.pdbx_seq_one_letter_code
_entity_poly.pdbx_strand_id
1 'polypeptide(L)'
;MSENNALSPIYLQTCRDSLAQEQAASLTATNGWEHVDRNQVHADWDEIYRALAQDLERRSPDDADTQELIRRHYEIACRFYTPSREAYIGMVLFYRDNEDMLAFHNGYHENMVEFLNVAITSYAQHQL
;
A
#
# COMPACT_ATOMS: atom_id res chain seq x y z
N MET A 1 -7.98 24.08 -2.99
CA MET A 1 -7.06 23.07 -2.55
C MET A 1 -7.63 21.70 -2.77
N SER A 2 -7.52 21.24 -4.00
CA SER A 2 -8.05 19.94 -4.39
C SER A 2 -7.37 18.81 -3.63
N GLU A 3 -6.08 18.96 -3.31
CA GLU A 3 -5.36 17.92 -2.59
C GLU A 3 -5.92 17.68 -1.19
N ASN A 4 -6.33 18.76 -0.52
CA ASN A 4 -6.92 18.64 0.80
C ASN A 4 -8.24 17.87 0.76
N ASN A 5 -9.01 18.06 -0.32
CA ASN A 5 -10.26 17.31 -0.49
C ASN A 5 -9.99 15.82 -0.67
N ALA A 6 -8.92 15.46 -1.40
CA ALA A 6 -8.57 14.06 -1.62
C ALA A 6 -8.16 13.38 -0.32
N LEU A 7 -7.68 14.15 0.67
CA LEU A 7 -7.24 13.61 1.95
C LEU A 7 -8.23 13.87 3.07
N SER A 8 -9.47 14.20 2.74
CA SER A 8 -10.50 14.43 3.74
C SER A 8 -10.85 13.12 4.47
N PRO A 9 -11.34 13.21 5.71
CA PRO A 9 -11.77 12.01 6.44
C PRO A 9 -12.82 11.20 5.68
N ILE A 10 -13.71 11.86 4.94
CA ILE A 10 -14.72 11.17 4.15
C ILE A 10 -14.06 10.38 3.02
N TYR A 11 -13.09 10.98 2.33
CA TYR A 11 -12.38 10.27 1.26
C TYR A 11 -11.58 9.09 1.81
N LEU A 12 -10.91 9.28 2.95
CA LEU A 12 -10.15 8.19 3.56
C LEU A 12 -11.06 7.03 3.96
N GLN A 13 -12.26 7.33 4.44
CA GLN A 13 -13.21 6.27 4.74
C GLN A 13 -13.67 5.56 3.47
N THR A 14 -13.86 6.31 2.38
CA THR A 14 -14.16 5.70 1.08
C THR A 14 -13.05 4.74 0.66
N CYS A 15 -11.79 5.11 0.90
CA CYS A 15 -10.66 4.23 0.59
C CYS A 15 -10.70 2.94 1.41
N ARG A 16 -11.00 3.04 2.69
CA ARG A 16 -11.14 1.86 3.55
C ARG A 16 -12.26 0.95 3.07
N ASP A 17 -13.40 1.55 2.72
CA ASP A 17 -14.55 0.79 2.25
C ASP A 17 -14.26 0.11 0.91
N SER A 18 -13.57 0.80 0.00
CA SER A 18 -13.20 0.25 -1.30
C SER A 18 -12.29 -0.96 -1.14
N LEU A 19 -11.31 -0.87 -0.25
CA LEU A 19 -10.44 -2.01 0.03
C LEU A 19 -11.24 -3.22 0.51
N ALA A 20 -12.11 -3.00 1.49
CA ALA A 20 -12.90 -4.10 2.06
C ALA A 20 -13.81 -4.75 1.02
N GLN A 21 -14.49 -3.93 0.21
CA GLN A 21 -15.39 -4.43 -0.81
C GLN A 21 -14.66 -5.19 -1.91
N GLU A 22 -13.55 -4.62 -2.39
CA GLU A 22 -12.78 -5.24 -3.47
C GLU A 22 -12.14 -6.55 -3.01
N GLN A 23 -11.61 -6.58 -1.79
CA GLN A 23 -11.03 -7.81 -1.26
C GLN A 23 -12.08 -8.90 -1.10
N ALA A 24 -13.26 -8.55 -0.57
CA ALA A 24 -14.33 -9.53 -0.38
C ALA A 24 -14.76 -10.12 -1.72
N ALA A 25 -14.94 -9.28 -2.73
CA ALA A 25 -15.32 -9.74 -4.06
C ALA A 25 -14.25 -10.63 -4.68
N SER A 26 -12.98 -10.25 -4.54
CA SER A 26 -11.88 -11.03 -5.08
C SER A 26 -11.71 -12.38 -4.40
N LEU A 27 -11.85 -12.41 -3.07
CA LEU A 27 -11.75 -13.66 -2.32
C LEU A 27 -12.82 -14.64 -2.78
N THR A 28 -14.05 -14.17 -3.00
CA THR A 28 -15.13 -15.01 -3.49
C THR A 28 -14.87 -15.52 -4.91
N ALA A 29 -14.38 -14.62 -5.79
CA ALA A 29 -14.15 -14.97 -7.20
C ALA A 29 -12.97 -15.92 -7.39
N THR A 30 -12.05 -15.96 -6.45
CA THR A 30 -10.78 -16.69 -6.61
C THR A 30 -10.60 -17.83 -5.62
N ASN A 31 -11.66 -18.22 -4.95
CA ASN A 31 -11.58 -19.27 -3.93
C ASN A 31 -10.50 -18.97 -2.88
N GLY A 32 -10.59 -17.77 -2.28
CA GLY A 32 -9.70 -17.38 -1.18
C GLY A 32 -8.28 -17.05 -1.63
N TRP A 33 -8.12 -16.53 -2.86
CA TRP A 33 -6.81 -16.20 -3.44
C TRP A 33 -5.92 -17.44 -3.62
N GLU A 34 -6.55 -18.54 -4.02
CA GLU A 34 -5.84 -19.81 -4.25
C GLU A 34 -4.75 -19.68 -5.32
N HIS A 35 -4.93 -18.75 -6.27
CA HIS A 35 -3.99 -18.52 -7.35
C HIS A 35 -2.71 -17.80 -6.94
N VAL A 36 -2.63 -17.30 -5.69
CA VAL A 36 -1.51 -16.46 -5.23
C VAL A 36 -0.48 -17.31 -4.48
N ASP A 37 0.78 -17.18 -4.88
CA ASP A 37 1.90 -17.74 -4.13
C ASP A 37 2.25 -16.76 -3.01
N ARG A 38 1.69 -16.96 -1.83
CA ARG A 38 1.83 -16.02 -0.71
C ARG A 38 3.27 -15.91 -0.21
N ASN A 39 4.02 -17.01 -0.24
CA ASN A 39 5.41 -16.98 0.19
C ASN A 39 6.24 -16.08 -0.74
N GLN A 40 6.01 -16.17 -2.04
CA GLN A 40 6.71 -15.34 -3.00
C GLN A 40 6.30 -13.87 -2.87
N VAL A 41 5.02 -13.60 -2.65
CA VAL A 41 4.53 -12.24 -2.42
C VAL A 41 5.24 -11.61 -1.21
N HIS A 42 5.30 -12.35 -0.11
CA HIS A 42 5.95 -11.82 1.10
C HIS A 42 7.44 -11.58 0.88
N ALA A 43 8.12 -12.48 0.16
CA ALA A 43 9.54 -12.31 -0.15
C ALA A 43 9.78 -11.08 -1.01
N ASP A 44 8.91 -10.85 -1.99
CA ASP A 44 9.07 -9.73 -2.91
C ASP A 44 8.77 -8.39 -2.24
N TRP A 45 7.75 -8.34 -1.40
CA TRP A 45 7.49 -7.13 -0.60
C TRP A 45 8.60 -6.88 0.40
N ASP A 46 9.16 -7.93 1.01
CA ASP A 46 10.27 -7.80 1.95
C ASP A 46 11.45 -7.09 1.31
N GLU A 47 11.78 -7.43 0.06
CA GLU A 47 12.87 -6.75 -0.67
C GLU A 47 12.62 -5.26 -0.80
N ILE A 48 11.38 -4.87 -1.09
CA ILE A 48 11.03 -3.46 -1.25
C ILE A 48 11.17 -2.72 0.08
N TYR A 49 10.66 -3.30 1.15
CA TYR A 49 10.74 -2.67 2.47
C TYR A 49 12.18 -2.54 2.94
N ARG A 50 13.02 -3.54 2.67
CA ARG A 50 14.45 -3.46 3.01
C ARG A 50 15.15 -2.37 2.22
N ALA A 51 14.84 -2.27 0.94
CA ALA A 51 15.43 -1.23 0.09
C ALA A 51 15.04 0.17 0.57
N LEU A 52 13.77 0.36 0.92
CA LEU A 52 13.30 1.64 1.46
C LEU A 52 13.95 1.96 2.80
N ALA A 53 14.07 0.97 3.67
CA ALA A 53 14.57 1.17 5.02
C ALA A 53 16.04 1.60 5.07
N GLN A 54 16.85 1.21 4.07
CA GLN A 54 18.27 1.50 4.05
C GLN A 54 18.59 2.99 4.16
N ASP A 55 17.77 3.82 3.53
CA ASP A 55 18.00 5.27 3.50
C ASP A 55 16.70 6.05 3.62
N LEU A 56 15.74 5.52 4.37
CA LEU A 56 14.41 6.11 4.49
C LEU A 56 14.45 7.57 4.91
N GLU A 57 15.35 7.91 5.83
CA GLU A 57 15.46 9.26 6.36
C GLU A 57 15.94 10.29 5.34
N ARG A 58 16.63 9.83 4.30
CA ARG A 58 17.14 10.70 3.25
C ARG A 58 16.29 10.67 1.99
N ARG A 59 15.31 9.78 1.96
CA ARG A 59 14.50 9.52 0.79
C ARG A 59 13.26 10.41 0.79
N SER A 60 12.90 10.91 -0.37
CA SER A 60 11.64 11.64 -0.52
C SER A 60 10.56 10.67 -1.00
N PRO A 61 9.34 10.74 -0.44
CA PRO A 61 8.24 9.88 -0.90
C PRO A 61 7.92 10.03 -2.39
N ASP A 62 8.19 11.21 -2.96
CA ASP A 62 7.84 11.51 -4.35
C ASP A 62 9.00 11.38 -5.33
N ASP A 63 10.21 11.07 -4.88
CA ASP A 63 11.31 10.98 -5.82
C ASP A 63 11.17 9.76 -6.73
N ALA A 64 11.87 9.80 -7.87
CA ALA A 64 11.71 8.78 -8.90
C ALA A 64 12.07 7.39 -8.41
N ASP A 65 13.12 7.27 -7.61
CA ASP A 65 13.56 5.96 -7.10
C ASP A 65 12.53 5.38 -6.13
N THR A 66 12.00 6.22 -5.24
CA THR A 66 10.95 5.79 -4.31
C THR A 66 9.71 5.37 -5.07
N GLN A 67 9.25 6.19 -6.02
CA GLN A 67 8.03 5.89 -6.76
C GLN A 67 8.18 4.63 -7.61
N GLU A 68 9.38 4.33 -8.08
CA GLU A 68 9.62 3.07 -8.78
C GLU A 68 9.47 1.87 -7.85
N LEU A 69 9.95 1.98 -6.61
CA LEU A 69 9.75 0.92 -5.61
C LEU A 69 8.26 0.77 -5.28
N ILE A 70 7.53 1.88 -5.19
CA ILE A 70 6.08 1.82 -4.93
C ILE A 70 5.35 1.19 -6.12
N ARG A 71 5.75 1.50 -7.36
CA ARG A 71 5.17 0.85 -8.53
C ARG A 71 5.33 -0.66 -8.45
N ARG A 72 6.50 -1.13 -8.05
CA ARG A 72 6.76 -2.56 -7.87
C ARG A 72 5.90 -3.13 -6.73
N HIS A 73 5.73 -2.37 -5.67
CA HIS A 73 4.86 -2.76 -4.56
C HIS A 73 3.42 -2.95 -5.05
N TYR A 74 2.94 -2.03 -5.88
CA TYR A 74 1.60 -2.13 -6.45
C TYR A 74 1.47 -3.34 -7.37
N GLU A 75 2.49 -3.61 -8.18
CA GLU A 75 2.46 -4.79 -9.07
C GLU A 75 2.33 -6.08 -8.29
N ILE A 76 2.97 -6.16 -7.13
CA ILE A 76 2.85 -7.33 -6.26
C ILE A 76 1.41 -7.44 -5.73
N ALA A 77 0.83 -6.32 -5.30
CA ALA A 77 -0.56 -6.30 -4.86
C ALA A 77 -1.49 -6.79 -5.97
N CYS A 78 -1.18 -6.48 -7.22
CA CYS A 78 -1.97 -6.90 -8.37
C CYS A 78 -1.95 -8.41 -8.61
N ARG A 79 -1.09 -9.15 -7.94
CA ARG A 79 -1.11 -10.62 -8.02
C ARG A 79 -2.38 -11.19 -7.37
N PHE A 80 -2.94 -10.47 -6.38
CA PHE A 80 -4.19 -10.88 -5.75
C PHE A 80 -5.39 -10.49 -6.62
N TYR A 81 -5.46 -9.22 -6.97
CA TYR A 81 -6.42 -8.61 -7.89
C TYR A 81 -5.91 -7.19 -8.15
N THR A 82 -6.47 -6.50 -9.13
CA THR A 82 -6.03 -5.14 -9.45
C THR A 82 -6.74 -4.13 -8.55
N PRO A 83 -6.09 -3.60 -7.51
CA PRO A 83 -6.73 -2.64 -6.63
C PRO A 83 -7.01 -1.33 -7.35
N SER A 84 -8.17 -0.72 -7.06
CA SER A 84 -8.46 0.65 -7.52
C SER A 84 -7.56 1.64 -6.77
N ARG A 85 -7.56 2.89 -7.24
CA ARG A 85 -6.86 3.97 -6.54
C ARG A 85 -7.23 4.00 -5.07
N GLU A 86 -8.54 4.02 -4.80
CA GLU A 86 -9.03 4.10 -3.42
C GLU A 86 -8.64 2.88 -2.61
N ALA A 87 -8.75 1.70 -3.20
CA ALA A 87 -8.38 0.47 -2.48
C ALA A 87 -6.90 0.43 -2.16
N TYR A 88 -6.03 0.91 -3.04
CA TYR A 88 -4.59 0.92 -2.78
C TYR A 88 -4.26 1.88 -1.64
N ILE A 89 -4.88 3.06 -1.62
CA ILE A 89 -4.74 3.98 -0.48
C ILE A 89 -5.30 3.32 0.78
N GLY A 90 -6.43 2.63 0.67
CA GLY A 90 -7.01 1.88 1.79
C GLY A 90 -6.06 0.85 2.37
N MET A 91 -5.23 0.24 1.53
CA MET A 91 -4.25 -0.75 1.98
C MET A 91 -3.25 -0.15 2.96
N VAL A 92 -2.69 1.02 2.65
CA VAL A 92 -1.75 1.65 3.57
C VAL A 92 -2.45 2.22 4.81
N LEU A 93 -3.72 2.62 4.68
CA LEU A 93 -4.50 3.01 5.85
C LEU A 93 -4.70 1.82 6.78
N PHE A 94 -4.90 0.64 6.22
CA PHE A 94 -4.98 -0.58 7.02
C PHE A 94 -3.68 -0.86 7.77
N TYR A 95 -2.53 -0.65 7.13
CA TYR A 95 -1.24 -0.81 7.80
C TYR A 95 -1.14 0.10 9.01
N ARG A 96 -1.70 1.30 8.92
CA ARG A 96 -1.66 2.28 10.01
C ARG A 96 -2.68 1.95 11.10
N ASP A 97 -3.87 1.52 10.71
CA ASP A 97 -4.99 1.34 11.64
C ASP A 97 -4.93 0.03 12.41
N ASN A 98 -4.26 -0.99 11.88
CA ASN A 98 -4.17 -2.31 12.50
C ASN A 98 -2.86 -2.43 13.27
N GLU A 99 -2.94 -2.74 14.57
CA GLU A 99 -1.76 -2.77 15.43
C GLU A 99 -0.69 -3.73 14.93
N ASP A 100 -1.09 -4.92 14.50
CA ASP A 100 -0.13 -5.92 14.05
C ASP A 100 0.55 -5.50 12.76
N MET A 101 -0.21 -4.90 11.84
CA MET A 101 0.34 -4.43 10.57
C MET A 101 1.25 -3.23 10.77
N LEU A 102 0.90 -2.34 11.70
CA LEU A 102 1.75 -1.20 12.03
C LEU A 102 3.07 -1.70 12.60
N ALA A 103 3.02 -2.61 13.55
CA ALA A 103 4.23 -3.15 14.18
C ALA A 103 5.09 -3.91 13.17
N PHE A 104 4.47 -4.68 12.30
CA PHE A 104 5.20 -5.45 11.28
C PHE A 104 6.00 -4.52 10.36
N HIS A 105 5.33 -3.53 9.79
CA HIS A 105 5.99 -2.65 8.83
C HIS A 105 7.00 -1.73 9.50
N ASN A 106 6.66 -1.20 10.67
CA ASN A 106 7.59 -0.35 11.41
C ASN A 106 8.77 -1.14 11.99
N GLY A 107 8.72 -2.46 11.93
CA GLY A 107 9.86 -3.29 12.25
C GLY A 107 11.04 -3.11 11.29
N TYR A 108 10.77 -2.67 10.05
CA TYR A 108 11.84 -2.37 9.09
C TYR A 108 12.49 -1.01 9.39
N HIS A 109 11.68 -0.04 9.80
CA HIS A 109 12.12 1.31 10.17
C HIS A 109 10.96 1.95 10.92
N GLU A 110 11.26 2.69 11.99
CA GLU A 110 10.23 3.24 12.85
C GLU A 110 9.23 4.16 12.14
N ASN A 111 9.64 4.74 11.01
CA ASN A 111 8.79 5.64 10.23
C ASN A 111 8.25 5.00 8.95
N MET A 112 8.36 3.69 8.81
CA MET A 112 7.98 3.02 7.57
C MET A 112 6.52 3.26 7.16
N VAL A 113 5.58 3.08 8.09
CA VAL A 113 4.17 3.21 7.73
C VAL A 113 3.81 4.65 7.35
N GLU A 114 4.35 5.63 8.07
CA GLU A 114 4.11 7.03 7.72
C GLU A 114 4.68 7.37 6.34
N PHE A 115 5.88 6.86 6.06
CA PHE A 115 6.50 7.06 4.75
C PHE A 115 5.67 6.40 3.64
N LEU A 116 5.26 5.14 3.85
CA LEU A 116 4.44 4.43 2.88
C LEU A 116 3.11 5.14 2.66
N ASN A 117 2.52 5.70 3.72
CA ASN A 117 1.26 6.41 3.58
C ASN A 117 1.38 7.56 2.57
N VAL A 118 2.43 8.37 2.70
CA VAL A 118 2.64 9.48 1.77
C VAL A 118 3.01 8.98 0.37
N ALA A 119 3.94 8.02 0.29
CA ALA A 119 4.43 7.54 -1.00
C ALA A 119 3.36 6.78 -1.78
N ILE A 120 2.60 5.92 -1.12
CA ILE A 120 1.54 5.14 -1.77
C ILE A 120 0.39 6.06 -2.18
N THR A 121 0.01 7.00 -1.33
CA THR A 121 -1.04 7.96 -1.66
C THR A 121 -0.65 8.77 -2.89
N SER A 122 0.59 9.24 -2.94
CA SER A 122 1.10 10.00 -4.10
C SER A 122 1.06 9.14 -5.36
N TYR A 123 1.54 7.91 -5.27
CA TYR A 123 1.50 7.00 -6.43
C TYR A 123 0.07 6.80 -6.92
N ALA A 124 -0.86 6.52 -6.01
CA ALA A 124 -2.24 6.27 -6.37
C ALA A 124 -2.88 7.49 -7.04
N GLN A 125 -2.63 8.68 -6.51
CA GLN A 125 -3.20 9.91 -7.06
C GLN A 125 -2.67 10.24 -8.45
N HIS A 126 -1.42 9.91 -8.72
CA HIS A 126 -0.78 10.28 -10.00
C HIS A 126 -0.84 9.18 -11.05
N GLN A 127 -0.88 7.91 -10.64
CA GLN A 127 -0.76 6.78 -11.57
C GLN A 127 -2.04 5.95 -11.68
N LEU A 128 -2.91 6.03 -10.74
CA LEU A 128 -4.14 5.26 -10.73
C LEU A 128 -5.36 6.15 -10.85
#